data_e09ce78a84063206d08917a88dc57cdb
#
_entry.id   e09ce78a84063206d08917a88dc57cdb
#
_cell.length_a   1.000
_cell.length_b   1.000
_cell.length_c   1.000
_cell.angle_alpha   90.00
_cell.angle_beta   90.00
_cell.angle_gamma   90.00
#
_symmetry.space_group_name_H-M   'P 1'
#
loop_
_entity.id
_entity.type
_entity.pdbx_description
1 polymer ?
#
loop_
_entity_poly.entity_id
_entity_poly.type
_entity_poly.pdbx_seq_one_letter_code
_entity_poly.pdbx_strand_id
1 'polypeptide(L)'
;MATVGTSPVAQGIVSALSKHFSGLSIDQNKEEFGGAFKKIAVQKHAFEPHKKAPADGKATEAKKKMKEKEPVEKDVEVKVSVLNIQVGLIRTARKHPSADSLLMEEIDLGDGNVRQVVSGLAKYYSPEDLVNRRVVLITNVKPGKLRDMTSSGLVLCASNEDHTVVEPLLPPEGAVLGERISFSGYDGKPEDVLNPKKKQLEKITPHLFTDGNGVATFKGVPFMTSAGPCTSTVSNAAIK
;
A
#
# COMPACT_ATOMS: atom_id res chain seq x y z
N MET A 1 5.39 -58.79 -5.95
CA MET A 1 4.29 -58.10 -5.29
C MET A 1 4.85 -57.47 -4.02
N ALA A 2 5.11 -56.19 -4.01
CA ALA A 2 5.63 -55.44 -2.87
C ALA A 2 4.58 -54.37 -2.50
N THR A 3 3.99 -54.53 -1.32
CA THR A 3 3.02 -53.63 -0.71
C THR A 3 3.76 -52.47 -0.09
N VAL A 4 3.47 -51.26 -0.54
CA VAL A 4 3.96 -50.01 0.04
C VAL A 4 3.05 -49.64 1.22
N GLY A 5 3.61 -49.67 2.43
CA GLY A 5 2.96 -49.29 3.65
C GLY A 5 2.93 -47.74 3.77
N THR A 6 1.74 -47.17 3.88
CA THR A 6 1.52 -45.77 4.19
C THR A 6 1.72 -45.53 5.68
N SER A 7 2.60 -44.59 6.03
CA SER A 7 2.92 -44.15 7.40
C SER A 7 1.80 -43.30 8.02
N PRO A 8 1.44 -43.51 9.31
CA PRO A 8 0.30 -42.85 9.98
C PRO A 8 0.65 -41.55 10.72
N VAL A 9 1.44 -40.65 10.14
CA VAL A 9 1.85 -39.39 10.82
C VAL A 9 1.07 -38.15 10.34
N ALA A 10 0.18 -38.28 9.35
CA ALA A 10 -0.49 -37.13 8.74
C ALA A 10 -1.92 -36.83 9.28
N GLN A 11 -2.41 -37.53 10.30
CA GLN A 11 -3.78 -37.33 10.80
C GLN A 11 -3.91 -36.67 12.18
N GLY A 12 -2.82 -36.17 12.78
CA GLY A 12 -2.81 -35.61 14.14
C GLY A 12 -2.93 -34.08 14.27
N ILE A 13 -2.88 -33.31 13.19
CA ILE A 13 -2.74 -31.83 13.28
C ILE A 13 -4.02 -31.05 12.98
N VAL A 14 -5.08 -31.68 12.51
CA VAL A 14 -6.34 -30.97 12.14
C VAL A 14 -7.32 -30.82 13.28
N SER A 15 -7.10 -31.45 14.45
CA SER A 15 -8.08 -31.48 15.55
C SER A 15 -7.83 -30.52 16.72
N ALA A 16 -6.78 -29.70 16.70
CA ALA A 16 -6.42 -28.84 17.83
C ALA A 16 -6.80 -27.35 17.70
N LEU A 17 -7.36 -26.91 16.57
CA LEU A 17 -7.67 -25.50 16.31
C LEU A 17 -9.16 -25.11 16.40
N SER A 18 -10.02 -26.01 16.88
CA SER A 18 -11.48 -25.75 16.90
C SER A 18 -12.10 -25.47 18.29
N LYS A 19 -11.34 -25.18 19.33
CA LYS A 19 -11.91 -25.04 20.69
C LYS A 19 -11.44 -23.81 21.49
N HIS A 20 -11.17 -22.66 20.88
CA HIS A 20 -10.89 -21.45 21.68
C HIS A 20 -11.43 -20.13 21.10
N PHE A 21 -12.56 -20.15 20.41
CA PHE A 21 -13.24 -18.89 20.05
C PHE A 21 -14.76 -19.00 20.36
N SER A 22 -15.09 -18.99 21.64
CA SER A 22 -16.43 -18.65 22.10
C SER A 22 -16.30 -17.66 23.23
N GLY A 23 -16.58 -16.41 22.98
CA GLY A 23 -16.80 -15.39 24.00
C GLY A 23 -15.86 -14.20 23.94
N LEU A 24 -16.10 -13.28 23.00
CA LEU A 24 -15.81 -11.86 23.21
C LEU A 24 -16.83 -11.05 22.43
N SER A 25 -17.63 -10.35 23.22
CA SER A 25 -18.71 -9.44 22.81
C SER A 25 -18.16 -8.35 21.88
N ILE A 26 -18.84 -8.19 20.75
CA ILE A 26 -18.65 -7.08 19.82
C ILE A 26 -19.40 -5.89 20.42
N ASP A 27 -18.69 -4.96 21.03
CA ASP A 27 -19.08 -3.55 21.04
C ASP A 27 -17.88 -2.65 21.36
N GLN A 28 -17.83 -1.52 20.68
CA GLN A 28 -16.89 -0.41 20.85
C GLN A 28 -15.47 -0.57 20.24
N ASN A 29 -15.37 -0.30 18.93
CA ASN A 29 -14.31 0.53 18.37
C ASN A 29 -14.51 0.81 16.87
N LYS A 30 -15.60 1.52 16.57
CA LYS A 30 -15.91 1.96 15.20
C LYS A 30 -15.33 3.34 14.84
N GLU A 31 -14.52 3.95 15.70
CA GLU A 31 -14.16 5.36 15.55
C GLU A 31 -12.68 5.70 15.34
N GLU A 32 -11.74 4.76 15.36
CA GLU A 32 -10.32 5.14 15.26
C GLU A 32 -9.68 5.03 13.86
N PHE A 33 -10.31 4.38 12.90
CA PHE A 33 -9.74 4.27 11.54
C PHE A 33 -10.34 5.22 10.49
N GLY A 34 -11.38 5.99 10.86
CA GLY A 34 -12.01 7.01 10.00
C GLY A 34 -11.46 8.43 10.13
N GLY A 35 -10.59 8.69 11.10
CA GLY A 35 -10.23 10.04 11.52
C GLY A 35 -9.07 10.72 10.80
N ALA A 36 -8.24 10.00 10.09
CA ALA A 36 -7.06 10.57 9.42
C ALA A 36 -7.32 11.11 8.01
N PHE A 37 -8.51 10.86 7.43
CA PHE A 37 -8.83 11.30 6.06
C PHE A 37 -9.99 12.30 5.95
N LYS A 38 -10.52 12.82 7.07
CA LYS A 38 -11.68 13.75 7.08
C LYS A 38 -11.41 15.05 7.79
N LYS A 39 -10.41 15.82 7.38
CA LYS A 39 -10.31 17.24 7.75
C LYS A 39 -9.66 18.08 6.66
N ILE A 40 -10.21 18.10 5.46
CA ILE A 40 -10.12 19.23 4.54
C ILE A 40 -11.39 19.21 3.69
N ALA A 41 -12.47 19.72 4.19
CA ALA A 41 -13.57 20.29 3.42
C ALA A 41 -14.50 21.05 4.37
N VAL A 42 -14.88 22.21 3.92
CA VAL A 42 -15.90 23.14 4.41
C VAL A 42 -15.40 24.30 5.28
N GLN A 43 -15.06 25.39 4.61
CA GLN A 43 -15.57 26.72 4.97
C GLN A 43 -16.04 27.41 3.70
N LYS A 44 -17.35 27.33 3.48
CA LYS A 44 -18.09 28.27 2.63
C LYS A 44 -18.41 29.49 3.49
N HIS A 45 -17.93 30.64 3.12
CA HIS A 45 -18.58 31.89 3.49
C HIS A 45 -19.07 32.59 2.25
N ALA A 46 -20.40 32.66 2.20
CA ALA A 46 -21.15 33.51 1.31
C ALA A 46 -20.97 34.96 1.74
N PHE A 47 -20.75 35.85 0.80
CA PHE A 47 -21.12 37.27 0.92
C PHE A 47 -21.63 37.76 -0.43
N GLU A 48 -22.87 38.23 -0.42
CA GLU A 48 -23.56 38.87 -1.52
C GLU A 48 -23.30 40.42 -1.54
N PRO A 49 -23.79 41.15 -2.56
CA PRO A 49 -23.03 42.21 -3.21
C PRO A 49 -23.54 43.62 -2.89
N HIS A 50 -22.66 44.60 -3.01
CA HIS A 50 -23.12 46.00 -3.13
C HIS A 50 -22.58 46.67 -4.39
N LYS A 51 -23.57 47.19 -5.16
CA LYS A 51 -23.44 48.06 -6.33
C LYS A 51 -22.85 49.44 -5.95
N LYS A 52 -22.02 50.01 -6.83
CA LYS A 52 -22.23 51.28 -7.60
C LYS A 52 -20.92 51.75 -8.26
N ALA A 53 -21.03 51.98 -9.56
CA ALA A 53 -20.10 52.79 -10.36
C ALA A 53 -20.53 54.30 -10.27
N PRO A 54 -19.88 55.32 -10.91
CA PRO A 54 -18.94 55.29 -12.02
C PRO A 54 -17.82 56.38 -11.99
N ALA A 55 -17.01 56.35 -13.02
CA ALA A 55 -16.35 57.43 -13.79
C ALA A 55 -14.91 57.87 -13.48
N ASP A 56 -14.17 57.72 -14.53
CA ASP A 56 -13.29 58.58 -15.31
C ASP A 56 -11.77 58.59 -15.09
N GLY A 57 -11.11 58.29 -16.19
CA GLY A 57 -9.98 59.06 -16.63
C GLY A 57 -8.57 58.46 -16.71
N LYS A 58 -8.21 58.08 -17.94
CA LYS A 58 -6.92 58.34 -18.55
C LYS A 58 -5.78 57.28 -18.48
N ALA A 59 -5.48 56.87 -19.71
CA ALA A 59 -4.41 56.04 -20.20
C ALA A 59 -3.01 56.29 -19.67
N THR A 60 -2.21 55.23 -19.52
CA THR A 60 -0.87 55.14 -20.15
C THR A 60 -0.41 53.68 -20.21
N GLU A 61 0.24 53.36 -21.35
CA GLU A 61 0.80 52.11 -21.75
C GLU A 61 1.79 51.50 -20.77
N ALA A 62 1.84 50.20 -20.62
CA ALA A 62 2.92 49.33 -21.08
C ALA A 62 3.08 48.02 -20.27
N LYS A 63 3.33 46.97 -21.03
CA LYS A 63 3.91 45.67 -20.69
C LYS A 63 2.95 44.58 -20.16
N LYS A 64 2.36 44.00 -21.16
CA LYS A 64 1.86 42.63 -21.21
C LYS A 64 2.91 41.63 -20.69
N LYS A 65 2.85 41.23 -19.42
CA LYS A 65 3.46 40.01 -18.94
C LYS A 65 2.43 38.92 -19.16
N MET A 66 2.67 38.11 -20.17
CA MET A 66 1.95 36.88 -20.41
C MET A 66 2.04 36.03 -19.16
N LYS A 67 0.93 35.92 -18.45
CA LYS A 67 0.71 34.84 -17.48
C LYS A 67 0.50 33.61 -18.32
N GLU A 68 1.53 32.79 -18.37
CA GLU A 68 1.48 31.42 -18.85
C GLU A 68 0.36 30.72 -18.11
N LYS A 69 -0.69 30.39 -18.85
CA LYS A 69 -1.76 29.54 -18.34
C LYS A 69 -1.14 28.20 -18.07
N GLU A 70 -1.11 27.79 -16.81
CA GLU A 70 -0.86 26.39 -16.45
C GLU A 70 -1.77 25.51 -17.32
N PRO A 71 -1.22 24.46 -17.94
CA PRO A 71 -2.03 23.57 -18.75
C PRO A 71 -3.05 22.91 -17.82
N VAL A 72 -4.32 22.97 -18.23
CA VAL A 72 -5.40 22.15 -17.68
C VAL A 72 -4.87 20.71 -17.66
N GLU A 73 -4.68 20.13 -16.47
CA GLU A 73 -4.33 18.72 -16.30
C GLU A 73 -5.42 17.89 -17.00
N LYS A 74 -5.12 17.48 -18.23
CA LYS A 74 -5.78 16.33 -18.84
C LYS A 74 -5.56 15.20 -17.85
N ASP A 75 -6.60 14.43 -17.51
CA ASP A 75 -6.50 13.19 -16.75
C ASP A 75 -5.46 12.29 -17.42
N VAL A 76 -4.22 12.45 -17.00
CA VAL A 76 -3.13 11.58 -17.42
C VAL A 76 -3.37 10.28 -16.68
N GLU A 77 -3.80 9.26 -17.40
CA GLU A 77 -3.95 7.91 -16.87
C GLU A 77 -2.68 7.55 -16.11
N VAL A 78 -2.79 7.46 -14.77
CA VAL A 78 -1.63 7.19 -13.93
C VAL A 78 -1.24 5.73 -14.12
N LYS A 79 -0.07 5.52 -14.72
CA LYS A 79 0.46 4.18 -15.00
C LYS A 79 1.10 3.59 -13.74
N VAL A 80 0.88 2.30 -13.48
CA VAL A 80 1.51 1.57 -12.38
C VAL A 80 3.05 1.61 -12.45
N SER A 81 3.61 1.81 -13.64
CA SER A 81 5.06 1.91 -13.88
C SER A 81 5.75 3.07 -13.14
N VAL A 82 5.00 4.08 -12.67
CA VAL A 82 5.58 5.15 -11.83
C VAL A 82 5.96 4.67 -10.42
N LEU A 83 5.34 3.57 -9.96
CA LEU A 83 5.66 2.95 -8.68
C LEU A 83 6.96 2.14 -8.81
N ASN A 84 7.81 2.23 -7.80
CA ASN A 84 8.92 1.31 -7.63
C ASN A 84 8.52 0.23 -6.63
N ILE A 85 7.95 -0.85 -7.14
CA ILE A 85 7.51 -2.00 -6.35
C ILE A 85 8.61 -3.04 -6.40
N GLN A 86 9.09 -3.49 -5.25
CA GLN A 86 10.24 -4.41 -5.15
C GLN A 86 9.98 -5.54 -4.18
N VAL A 87 10.73 -6.63 -4.38
CA VAL A 87 10.78 -7.76 -3.46
C VAL A 87 11.71 -7.42 -2.31
N GLY A 88 11.27 -7.66 -1.08
CA GLY A 88 12.08 -7.48 0.13
C GLY A 88 12.01 -8.67 1.07
N LEU A 89 12.93 -8.73 2.02
CA LEU A 89 12.97 -9.71 3.10
C LEU A 89 12.95 -8.98 4.44
N ILE A 90 11.98 -9.26 5.27
CA ILE A 90 11.91 -8.70 6.63
C ILE A 90 13.01 -9.34 7.46
N ARG A 91 14.00 -8.57 7.87
CA ARG A 91 15.11 -9.01 8.72
C ARG A 91 14.76 -8.95 10.19
N THR A 92 14.12 -7.86 10.59
CA THR A 92 13.65 -7.65 11.96
C THR A 92 12.25 -7.08 11.93
N ALA A 93 11.46 -7.44 12.91
CA ALA A 93 10.15 -6.84 13.17
C ALA A 93 10.01 -6.61 14.67
N ARG A 94 9.41 -5.50 15.07
CA ARG A 94 9.17 -5.14 16.48
C ARG A 94 7.94 -4.26 16.62
N LYS A 95 7.31 -4.28 17.78
CA LYS A 95 6.18 -3.40 18.07
C LYS A 95 6.63 -1.95 18.11
N HIS A 96 5.76 -1.07 17.60
CA HIS A 96 6.00 0.37 17.66
C HIS A 96 5.91 0.86 19.13
N PRO A 97 6.87 1.69 19.62
CA PRO A 97 6.92 2.07 21.04
C PRO A 97 5.72 2.91 21.51
N SER A 98 5.04 3.62 20.60
CA SER A 98 3.95 4.55 20.92
C SER A 98 2.63 4.17 20.23
N ALA A 99 2.52 2.98 19.63
CA ALA A 99 1.30 2.57 18.91
C ALA A 99 1.18 1.04 18.82
N ASP A 100 0.31 0.45 19.61
CA ASP A 100 0.10 -1.00 19.67
C ASP A 100 -0.39 -1.64 18.37
N SER A 101 -1.00 -0.84 17.48
CA SER A 101 -1.49 -1.29 16.17
C SER A 101 -0.43 -1.31 15.08
N LEU A 102 0.78 -0.81 15.36
CA LEU A 102 1.86 -0.68 14.39
C LEU A 102 3.03 -1.60 14.69
N LEU A 103 3.64 -2.11 13.62
CA LEU A 103 4.93 -2.79 13.65
C LEU A 103 5.98 -1.95 12.94
N MET A 104 7.20 -2.08 13.40
CA MET A 104 8.40 -1.53 12.75
C MET A 104 9.19 -2.69 12.17
N GLU A 105 9.46 -2.59 10.89
CA GLU A 105 10.13 -3.64 10.12
C GLU A 105 11.39 -3.08 9.47
N GLU A 106 12.47 -3.84 9.51
CA GLU A 106 13.66 -3.60 8.71
C GLU A 106 13.65 -4.59 7.56
N ILE A 107 13.48 -4.06 6.35
CA ILE A 107 13.31 -4.85 5.13
C ILE A 107 14.54 -4.71 4.27
N ASP A 108 15.20 -5.83 4.02
CA ASP A 108 16.37 -5.95 3.16
C ASP A 108 15.91 -6.08 1.70
N LEU A 109 16.40 -5.19 0.85
CA LEU A 109 16.18 -5.18 -0.60
C LEU A 109 17.37 -5.77 -1.38
N GLY A 110 18.31 -6.41 -0.70
CA GLY A 110 19.56 -6.89 -1.28
C GLY A 110 20.65 -5.82 -1.29
N ASP A 111 21.89 -6.25 -1.53
CA ASP A 111 23.10 -5.39 -1.65
C ASP A 111 23.32 -4.44 -0.45
N GLY A 112 22.87 -4.83 0.74
CA GLY A 112 22.96 -4.01 1.96
C GLY A 112 21.96 -2.85 2.03
N ASN A 113 21.00 -2.78 1.11
CA ASN A 113 19.96 -1.75 1.10
C ASN A 113 18.81 -2.16 2.03
N VAL A 114 18.85 -1.70 3.27
CA VAL A 114 17.81 -1.97 4.28
C VAL A 114 16.91 -0.74 4.43
N ARG A 115 15.59 -0.98 4.42
CA ARG A 115 14.56 0.03 4.60
C ARG A 115 13.82 -0.18 5.91
N GLN A 116 13.70 0.88 6.71
CA GLN A 116 12.76 0.90 7.82
C GLN A 116 11.37 1.23 7.32
N VAL A 117 10.42 0.35 7.61
CA VAL A 117 9.01 0.50 7.26
C VAL A 117 8.17 0.38 8.51
N VAL A 118 7.10 1.15 8.59
CA VAL A 118 6.10 1.06 9.66
C VAL A 118 4.79 0.61 9.02
N SER A 119 4.24 -0.50 9.51
CA SER A 119 3.03 -1.11 8.97
C SER A 119 1.94 -1.29 10.02
N GLY A 120 0.67 -1.37 9.59
CA GLY A 120 -0.49 -1.62 10.44
C GLY A 120 -0.74 -3.11 10.74
N LEU A 121 0.29 -3.95 10.70
CA LEU A 121 0.14 -5.41 10.77
C LEU A 121 0.08 -5.98 12.20
N ALA A 122 0.28 -5.17 13.24
CA ALA A 122 0.33 -5.63 14.62
C ALA A 122 -0.96 -6.31 15.14
N LYS A 123 -2.09 -6.07 14.47
CA LYS A 123 -3.37 -6.73 14.79
C LYS A 123 -3.47 -8.15 14.20
N TYR A 124 -2.67 -8.46 13.19
CA TYR A 124 -2.77 -9.67 12.38
C TYR A 124 -1.58 -10.60 12.57
N TYR A 125 -0.42 -10.06 12.90
CA TYR A 125 0.84 -10.77 13.02
C TYR A 125 1.59 -10.38 14.27
N SER A 126 2.25 -11.35 14.91
CA SER A 126 3.31 -11.06 15.87
C SER A 126 4.59 -10.66 15.13
N PRO A 127 5.51 -9.91 15.77
CA PRO A 127 6.79 -9.59 15.15
C PRO A 127 7.55 -10.83 14.66
N GLU A 128 7.49 -11.92 15.42
CA GLU A 128 8.18 -13.18 15.15
C GLU A 128 7.66 -13.85 13.86
N ASP A 129 6.36 -13.70 13.55
CA ASP A 129 5.73 -14.27 12.35
C ASP A 129 6.17 -13.58 11.07
N LEU A 130 6.68 -12.35 11.17
CA LEU A 130 7.12 -11.54 10.05
C LEU A 130 8.61 -11.67 9.76
N VAL A 131 9.43 -12.03 10.76
CA VAL A 131 10.88 -12.20 10.57
C VAL A 131 11.17 -13.32 9.56
N ASN A 132 12.10 -13.05 8.64
CA ASN A 132 12.45 -13.92 7.50
C ASN A 132 11.32 -14.12 6.47
N ARG A 133 10.25 -13.34 6.53
CA ARG A 133 9.19 -13.37 5.52
C ARG A 133 9.57 -12.49 4.33
N ARG A 134 9.40 -13.03 3.12
CA ARG A 134 9.48 -12.24 1.89
C ARG A 134 8.21 -11.45 1.71
N VAL A 135 8.33 -10.22 1.24
CA VAL A 135 7.22 -9.29 1.04
C VAL A 135 7.40 -8.48 -0.24
N VAL A 136 6.34 -7.87 -0.68
CA VAL A 136 6.32 -6.91 -1.78
C VAL A 136 6.06 -5.52 -1.22
N LEU A 137 6.89 -4.54 -1.55
CA LEU A 137 6.74 -3.19 -1.03
C LEU A 137 7.00 -2.11 -2.08
N ILE A 138 6.38 -0.95 -1.89
CA ILE A 138 6.66 0.25 -2.68
C ILE A 138 7.79 1.00 -1.98
N THR A 139 8.86 1.28 -2.72
CA THR A 139 10.10 1.86 -2.17
C THR A 139 10.30 3.34 -2.50
N ASN A 140 9.55 3.89 -3.46
CA ASN A 140 9.65 5.29 -3.87
C ASN A 140 8.56 6.21 -3.28
N VAL A 141 7.90 5.79 -2.22
CA VAL A 141 7.07 6.70 -1.41
C VAL A 141 7.95 7.73 -0.72
N LYS A 142 7.44 8.96 -0.59
CA LYS A 142 8.14 9.97 0.21
C LYS A 142 8.21 9.49 1.66
N PRO A 143 9.42 9.43 2.27
CA PRO A 143 9.55 9.08 3.68
C PRO A 143 8.67 9.96 4.54
N GLY A 144 7.91 9.34 5.43
CA GLY A 144 6.98 10.02 6.33
C GLY A 144 7.10 9.51 7.76
N LYS A 145 6.74 10.35 8.73
CA LYS A 145 6.67 9.95 10.12
C LYS A 145 5.29 9.37 10.42
N LEU A 146 5.27 8.14 10.93
CA LEU A 146 4.09 7.50 11.50
C LEU A 146 4.31 7.41 13.00
N ARG A 147 3.57 8.23 13.76
CA ARG A 147 3.83 8.38 15.20
C ARG A 147 5.31 8.70 15.43
N ASP A 148 6.10 9.14 15.65
CA ASP A 148 7.52 9.43 15.88
C ASP A 148 8.55 8.60 15.09
N MET A 149 8.13 7.54 14.38
CA MET A 149 9.01 6.69 13.60
C MET A 149 8.90 6.94 12.10
N THR A 150 10.06 6.97 11.42
CA THR A 150 10.10 7.20 9.98
C THR A 150 9.84 5.91 9.21
N SER A 151 8.86 5.94 8.29
CA SER A 151 8.64 4.88 7.30
C SER A 151 9.17 5.32 5.94
N SER A 152 10.01 4.50 5.33
CA SER A 152 10.64 4.75 4.03
C SER A 152 10.16 3.79 2.94
N GLY A 153 8.99 3.17 3.15
CA GLY A 153 8.37 2.24 2.23
C GLY A 153 6.93 1.95 2.65
N LEU A 154 6.22 1.21 1.80
CA LEU A 154 4.88 0.73 2.06
C LEU A 154 4.80 -0.74 1.68
N VAL A 155 4.60 -1.64 2.66
CA VAL A 155 4.34 -3.06 2.40
C VAL A 155 2.96 -3.22 1.82
N LEU A 156 2.86 -3.92 0.68
CA LEU A 156 1.58 -4.21 0.03
C LEU A 156 0.95 -5.44 0.64
N CYS A 157 -0.29 -5.29 1.08
CA CYS A 157 -1.07 -6.35 1.72
C CYS A 157 -2.40 -6.55 1.01
N ALA A 158 -2.80 -7.80 0.83
CA ALA A 158 -4.17 -8.14 0.43
C ALA A 158 -5.07 -8.12 1.67
N SER A 159 -6.23 -7.50 1.55
CA SER A 159 -7.19 -7.37 2.65
C SER A 159 -8.58 -7.73 2.16
N ASN A 160 -9.26 -8.60 2.89
CA ASN A 160 -10.68 -8.84 2.65
C ASN A 160 -11.52 -7.58 2.91
N GLU A 161 -12.78 -7.61 2.48
CA GLU A 161 -13.68 -6.46 2.53
C GLU A 161 -13.89 -5.94 3.95
N ASP A 162 -14.01 -6.82 4.93
CA ASP A 162 -14.22 -6.50 6.34
C ASP A 162 -12.94 -6.15 7.11
N HIS A 163 -11.78 -6.20 6.46
CA HIS A 163 -10.47 -6.01 7.09
C HIS A 163 -10.20 -6.91 8.30
N THR A 164 -10.81 -8.10 8.32
CA THR A 164 -10.57 -9.12 9.34
C THR A 164 -9.34 -9.95 9.03
N VAL A 165 -8.99 -10.06 7.75
CA VAL A 165 -7.79 -10.74 7.27
C VAL A 165 -6.97 -9.75 6.43
N VAL A 166 -5.73 -9.55 6.81
CA VAL A 166 -4.76 -8.73 6.06
C VAL A 166 -3.48 -9.54 5.93
N GLU A 167 -3.04 -9.78 4.71
CA GLU A 167 -1.86 -10.59 4.42
C GLU A 167 -0.88 -9.84 3.51
N PRO A 168 0.41 -9.70 3.90
CA PRO A 168 1.44 -9.20 3.01
C PRO A 168 1.56 -10.08 1.78
N LEU A 169 1.69 -9.46 0.60
CA LEU A 169 1.87 -10.18 -0.65
C LEU A 169 3.15 -11.01 -0.61
N LEU A 170 3.05 -12.25 -1.09
CA LEU A 170 4.14 -13.22 -1.13
C LEU A 170 4.73 -13.27 -2.54
N PRO A 171 5.97 -12.85 -2.75
CA PRO A 171 6.70 -13.16 -3.97
C PRO A 171 7.10 -14.65 -3.95
N PRO A 172 7.28 -15.28 -5.12
CA PRO A 172 7.74 -16.68 -5.19
C PRO A 172 9.14 -16.85 -4.57
N GLU A 173 9.45 -18.04 -4.08
CA GLU A 173 10.72 -18.33 -3.38
C GLU A 173 11.97 -18.00 -4.20
N GLY A 174 11.91 -18.16 -5.52
CA GLY A 174 13.01 -17.86 -6.44
C GLY A 174 13.19 -16.37 -6.75
N ALA A 175 12.30 -15.49 -6.30
CA ALA A 175 12.42 -14.05 -6.58
C ALA A 175 13.66 -13.44 -5.91
N VAL A 176 14.35 -12.57 -6.63
CA VAL A 176 15.58 -11.92 -6.14
C VAL A 176 15.20 -10.75 -5.23
N LEU A 177 15.94 -10.56 -4.12
CA LEU A 177 15.75 -9.39 -3.25
C LEU A 177 16.11 -8.11 -4.01
N GLY A 178 15.27 -7.10 -3.87
CA GLY A 178 15.39 -5.84 -4.62
C GLY A 178 14.89 -5.91 -6.06
N GLU A 179 14.51 -7.08 -6.56
CA GLU A 179 13.92 -7.22 -7.90
C GLU A 179 12.66 -6.36 -8.00
N ARG A 180 12.57 -5.61 -9.09
CA ARG A 180 11.39 -4.80 -9.39
C ARG A 180 10.29 -5.66 -9.99
N ILE A 181 9.08 -5.48 -9.47
CA ILE A 181 7.88 -6.09 -10.03
C ILE A 181 7.60 -5.48 -11.41
N SER A 182 7.36 -6.33 -12.39
CA SER A 182 6.99 -5.97 -13.76
C SER A 182 5.51 -6.19 -14.03
N PHE A 183 4.97 -5.40 -14.96
CA PHE A 183 3.57 -5.47 -15.38
C PHE A 183 3.54 -5.49 -16.89
N SER A 184 3.03 -6.56 -17.49
CA SER A 184 2.93 -6.67 -18.95
C SER A 184 2.09 -5.54 -19.53
N GLY A 185 2.63 -4.82 -20.52
CA GLY A 185 1.96 -3.68 -21.14
C GLY A 185 2.05 -2.34 -20.38
N TYR A 186 2.72 -2.32 -19.23
CA TYR A 186 2.95 -1.09 -18.46
C TYR A 186 4.45 -0.82 -18.27
N ASP A 187 5.18 -0.83 -19.37
CA ASP A 187 6.60 -0.52 -19.35
C ASP A 187 6.84 0.95 -18.99
N GLY A 188 7.87 1.20 -18.21
CA GLY A 188 8.26 2.54 -17.82
C GLY A 188 9.27 2.56 -16.67
N LYS A 189 9.94 3.70 -16.55
CA LYS A 189 10.84 3.96 -15.44
C LYS A 189 10.03 4.48 -14.24
N PRO A 190 10.25 3.99 -13.01
CA PRO A 190 9.62 4.54 -11.83
C PRO A 190 10.09 5.96 -11.57
N GLU A 191 9.27 6.76 -10.91
CA GLU A 191 9.69 8.05 -10.37
C GLU A 191 10.71 7.82 -9.23
N ASP A 192 11.65 8.72 -9.04
CA ASP A 192 12.63 8.60 -7.96
C ASP A 192 11.93 8.71 -6.59
N VAL A 193 10.98 9.63 -6.47
CA VAL A 193 10.10 9.79 -5.31
C VAL A 193 8.72 10.22 -5.78
N LEU A 194 7.68 9.52 -5.33
CA LEU A 194 6.30 9.87 -5.64
C LEU A 194 5.93 11.25 -5.08
N ASN A 195 5.31 12.07 -5.93
CA ASN A 195 4.85 13.38 -5.51
C ASN A 195 3.47 13.27 -4.85
N PRO A 196 3.34 13.56 -3.53
CA PRO A 196 2.05 13.48 -2.82
C PRO A 196 0.96 14.37 -3.42
N LYS A 197 1.34 15.51 -4.04
CA LYS A 197 0.39 16.43 -4.68
C LYS A 197 -0.28 15.83 -5.91
N LYS A 198 0.39 14.92 -6.62
CA LYS A 198 -0.15 14.24 -7.80
C LYS A 198 -1.11 13.09 -7.44
N LYS A 199 -1.15 12.67 -6.17
CA LYS A 199 -2.01 11.58 -5.67
C LYS A 199 -1.89 10.29 -6.48
N GLN A 200 -0.69 10.00 -6.99
CA GLN A 200 -0.46 8.88 -7.90
C GLN A 200 -0.77 7.54 -7.22
N LEU A 201 -0.32 7.35 -5.98
CA LEU A 201 -0.61 6.15 -5.20
C LEU A 201 -2.12 5.99 -4.98
N GLU A 202 -2.82 7.06 -4.57
CA GLU A 202 -4.28 7.04 -4.35
C GLU A 202 -5.08 6.70 -5.62
N LYS A 203 -4.57 7.08 -6.80
CA LYS A 203 -5.18 6.76 -8.10
C LYS A 203 -4.91 5.32 -8.54
N ILE A 204 -3.78 4.73 -8.16
CA ILE A 204 -3.37 3.37 -8.56
C ILE A 204 -3.97 2.32 -7.62
N THR A 205 -3.94 2.55 -6.31
CA THR A 205 -4.40 1.60 -5.27
C THR A 205 -5.80 1.01 -5.54
N PRO A 206 -6.82 1.76 -6.00
CA PRO A 206 -8.13 1.19 -6.30
C PRO A 206 -8.16 0.13 -7.41
N HIS A 207 -7.06 -0.01 -8.16
CA HIS A 207 -6.92 -0.97 -9.25
C HIS A 207 -5.99 -2.14 -8.89
N LEU A 208 -5.54 -2.22 -7.64
CA LEU A 208 -4.70 -3.30 -7.13
C LEU A 208 -5.59 -4.33 -6.42
N PHE A 209 -5.66 -5.55 -6.96
CA PHE A 209 -6.49 -6.63 -6.42
C PHE A 209 -5.79 -7.98 -6.57
N THR A 210 -6.11 -8.91 -5.68
CA THR A 210 -5.85 -10.33 -5.91
C THR A 210 -7.00 -10.91 -6.74
N ASP A 211 -6.68 -11.76 -7.72
CA ASP A 211 -7.69 -12.47 -8.52
C ASP A 211 -8.32 -13.66 -7.74
N GLY A 212 -9.18 -14.43 -8.40
CA GLY A 212 -9.82 -15.61 -7.81
C GLY A 212 -8.86 -16.72 -7.40
N ASN A 213 -7.62 -16.71 -7.90
CA ASN A 213 -6.54 -17.66 -7.56
C ASN A 213 -5.56 -17.06 -6.53
N GLY A 214 -5.81 -15.86 -6.04
CA GLY A 214 -4.93 -15.16 -5.11
C GLY A 214 -3.71 -14.50 -5.76
N VAL A 215 -3.66 -14.41 -7.10
CA VAL A 215 -2.58 -13.71 -7.79
C VAL A 215 -2.78 -12.19 -7.66
N ALA A 216 -1.74 -11.49 -7.22
CA ALA A 216 -1.77 -10.03 -7.14
C ALA A 216 -1.76 -9.42 -8.55
N THR A 217 -2.69 -8.48 -8.82
CA THR A 217 -2.87 -7.87 -10.14
C THR A 217 -3.07 -6.36 -10.07
N PHE A 218 -2.70 -5.68 -11.14
CA PHE A 218 -3.10 -4.30 -11.44
C PHE A 218 -3.99 -4.30 -12.68
N LYS A 219 -5.26 -3.92 -12.56
CA LYS A 219 -6.24 -3.99 -13.67
C LYS A 219 -6.26 -5.37 -14.35
N GLY A 220 -6.10 -6.46 -13.60
CA GLY A 220 -6.03 -7.82 -14.11
C GLY A 220 -4.65 -8.26 -14.67
N VAL A 221 -3.65 -7.38 -14.68
CA VAL A 221 -2.27 -7.72 -15.09
C VAL A 221 -1.48 -8.17 -13.85
N PRO A 222 -0.87 -9.38 -13.86
CA PRO A 222 -0.20 -9.93 -12.68
C PRO A 222 1.05 -9.14 -12.28
N PHE A 223 1.34 -9.15 -10.98
CA PHE A 223 2.61 -8.70 -10.40
C PHE A 223 3.66 -9.75 -10.68
N MET A 224 4.52 -9.52 -11.65
CA MET A 224 5.50 -10.51 -12.10
C MET A 224 6.91 -10.24 -11.57
N THR A 225 7.53 -11.31 -11.08
CA THR A 225 8.97 -11.39 -10.81
C THR A 225 9.63 -12.28 -11.86
N SER A 226 10.97 -12.38 -11.85
CA SER A 226 11.71 -13.34 -12.69
C SER A 226 11.35 -14.79 -12.39
N ALA A 227 10.89 -15.09 -11.17
CA ALA A 227 10.54 -16.44 -10.72
C ALA A 227 9.03 -16.75 -10.83
N GLY A 228 8.18 -15.79 -11.20
CA GLY A 228 6.74 -15.98 -11.32
C GLY A 228 5.91 -14.87 -10.68
N PRO A 229 4.59 -15.06 -10.58
CA PRO A 229 3.68 -14.06 -10.03
C PRO A 229 3.74 -13.98 -8.50
N CYS A 230 3.48 -12.79 -7.96
CA CYS A 230 3.23 -12.60 -6.53
C CYS A 230 1.81 -13.03 -6.18
N THR A 231 1.64 -13.60 -4.99
CA THR A 231 0.36 -14.19 -4.55
C THR A 231 -0.02 -13.77 -3.13
N SER A 232 -1.25 -14.08 -2.76
CA SER A 232 -1.76 -14.06 -1.38
C SER A 232 -2.74 -15.23 -1.21
N THR A 233 -2.96 -15.66 0.01
CA THR A 233 -4.04 -16.63 0.33
C THR A 233 -5.41 -15.97 0.30
N VAL A 234 -5.47 -14.65 0.35
CA VAL A 234 -6.72 -13.86 0.27
C VAL A 234 -7.01 -13.53 -1.19
N SER A 235 -7.97 -14.24 -1.78
CA SER A 235 -8.42 -14.03 -3.16
C SER A 235 -9.51 -12.97 -3.25
N ASN A 236 -9.66 -12.35 -4.45
CA ASN A 236 -10.65 -11.29 -4.74
C ASN A 236 -10.59 -10.13 -3.73
N ALA A 237 -9.41 -9.81 -3.24
CA ALA A 237 -9.17 -8.85 -2.19
C ALA A 237 -8.46 -7.60 -2.69
N ALA A 238 -8.78 -6.45 -2.09
CA ALA A 238 -8.07 -5.21 -2.38
C ALA A 238 -6.64 -5.26 -1.83
N ILE A 239 -5.69 -4.76 -2.62
CA ILE A 239 -4.30 -4.61 -2.20
C ILE A 239 -4.05 -3.15 -1.81
N LYS A 240 -3.50 -2.98 -0.61
CA LYS A 240 -3.23 -1.66 -0.01
C LYS A 240 -1.82 -1.58 0.55
#